data_35b20261d126c9e17ea93d4f6527971e
#
_entry.id   35b20261d126c9e17ea93d4f6527971e
#
_cell.length_a   1.000
_cell.length_b   1.000
_cell.length_c   1.000
_cell.angle_alpha   90.00
_cell.angle_beta   90.00
_cell.angle_gamma   90.00
#
_symmetry.space_group_name_H-M   'P 1'
#
loop_
_entity.id
_entity.type
_entity.pdbx_description
1 polymer ?
#
loop_
_entity_poly.entity_id
_entity_poly.type
_entity_poly.pdbx_seq_one_letter_code
_entity_poly.pdbx_strand_id
1 'polypeptide(L)'
;MNGYPRFGWVDILRFQHQSLGEYHALLSLYNISLEEVRGEVGGREYHGFVYSATDGQGNKVGNPFKASKIDRSVGAEAIEKRFAYSAKKFKEDKKLSEITKHSVEAVLKQTYHKDKFIELLKAKGIDVVFRHTADGRIYGATFIDHRTQSVFNGSRLGKNLSANAMQEHFTLPYENEQPIPLTIPEEY
;
A
#
# COMPACT_ATOMS: atom_id res chain seq x y z
N MET A 1 -7.65 -13.73 -28.44
CA MET A 1 -8.62 -13.43 -27.34
C MET A 1 -7.85 -12.73 -26.24
N ASN A 2 -8.06 -11.42 -26.10
CA ASN A 2 -7.27 -10.58 -25.20
C ASN A 2 -7.86 -10.65 -23.81
N GLY A 3 -7.31 -11.56 -22.98
CA GLY A 3 -7.69 -11.69 -21.57
C GLY A 3 -7.12 -10.57 -20.70
N TYR A 4 -7.73 -9.39 -20.73
CA TYR A 4 -7.51 -8.42 -19.68
C TYR A 4 -8.25 -8.89 -18.42
N PRO A 5 -7.63 -8.88 -17.25
CA PRO A 5 -8.34 -9.15 -16.02
C PRO A 5 -9.28 -7.97 -15.75
N ARG A 6 -10.49 -8.02 -16.30
CA ARG A 6 -11.52 -6.99 -16.09
C ARG A 6 -11.93 -6.86 -14.60
N PHE A 7 -11.71 -7.92 -13.83
CA PHE A 7 -12.13 -7.96 -12.42
C PHE A 7 -11.25 -7.15 -11.46
N GLY A 8 -9.97 -6.92 -11.77
CA GLY A 8 -9.06 -6.20 -10.88
C GLY A 8 -9.26 -4.69 -10.82
N TRP A 9 -9.57 -4.03 -11.95
CA TRP A 9 -9.67 -2.56 -11.99
C TRP A 9 -10.86 -2.01 -11.21
N VAL A 10 -12.01 -2.68 -11.22
CA VAL A 10 -13.18 -2.26 -10.45
C VAL A 10 -12.88 -2.28 -8.96
N ASP A 11 -12.19 -3.30 -8.49
CA ASP A 11 -11.82 -3.42 -7.09
C ASP A 11 -10.76 -2.40 -6.69
N ILE A 12 -9.72 -2.22 -7.51
CA ILE A 12 -8.67 -1.21 -7.30
C ILE A 12 -9.29 0.20 -7.22
N LEU A 13 -10.20 0.54 -8.13
CA LEU A 13 -10.81 1.86 -8.18
C LEU A 13 -11.82 2.15 -7.06
N ARG A 14 -12.18 1.17 -6.24
CA ARG A 14 -12.97 1.39 -5.01
C ARG A 14 -12.16 2.00 -3.88
N PHE A 15 -10.85 1.75 -3.88
CA PHE A 15 -9.98 2.26 -2.84
C PHE A 15 -9.75 3.76 -2.97
N GLN A 16 -9.70 4.43 -1.82
CA GLN A 16 -9.36 5.84 -1.72
C GLN A 16 -7.87 5.96 -1.41
N HIS A 17 -7.17 6.75 -2.21
CA HIS A 17 -5.76 7.03 -2.12
C HIS A 17 -5.47 8.48 -2.51
N GLN A 18 -4.43 9.09 -1.96
CA GLN A 18 -4.16 10.52 -2.05
C GLN A 18 -2.87 10.86 -2.80
N SER A 19 -2.12 9.85 -3.22
CA SER A 19 -0.84 10.06 -3.89
C SER A 19 -0.49 8.92 -4.82
N LEU A 20 0.41 9.20 -5.75
CA LEU A 20 0.94 8.19 -6.66
C LEU A 20 1.63 7.04 -5.90
N GLY A 21 2.35 7.34 -4.80
CA GLY A 21 2.98 6.33 -3.97
C GLY A 21 1.98 5.37 -3.32
N GLU A 22 0.86 5.89 -2.82
CA GLU A 22 -0.24 5.06 -2.31
C GLU A 22 -0.89 4.21 -3.40
N TYR A 23 -1.07 4.79 -4.59
CA TYR A 23 -1.61 4.07 -5.75
C TYR A 23 -0.68 2.96 -6.23
N HIS A 24 0.64 3.21 -6.29
CA HIS A 24 1.64 2.17 -6.58
C HIS A 24 1.58 1.00 -5.59
N ALA A 25 1.49 1.30 -4.29
CA ALA A 25 1.38 0.27 -3.27
C ALA A 25 0.11 -0.58 -3.44
N LEU A 26 -1.02 0.05 -3.72
CA LEU A 26 -2.27 -0.65 -4.00
C LEU A 26 -2.15 -1.55 -5.24
N LEU A 27 -1.61 -1.04 -6.33
CA LEU A 27 -1.42 -1.78 -7.58
C LEU A 27 -0.52 -3.00 -7.38
N SER A 28 0.51 -2.91 -6.54
CA SER A 28 1.44 -4.01 -6.29
C SER A 28 0.76 -5.24 -5.69
N LEU A 29 -0.32 -5.07 -4.92
CA LEU A 29 -1.12 -6.20 -4.41
C LEU A 29 -1.82 -6.99 -5.51
N TYR A 30 -2.02 -6.38 -6.67
CA TYR A 30 -2.64 -6.99 -7.85
C TYR A 30 -1.61 -7.40 -8.91
N ASN A 31 -0.32 -7.41 -8.55
CA ASN A 31 0.79 -7.67 -9.48
C ASN A 31 0.79 -6.74 -10.70
N ILE A 32 0.54 -5.46 -10.45
CA ILE A 32 0.55 -4.40 -11.45
C ILE A 32 1.57 -3.34 -11.04
N SER A 33 2.42 -2.95 -11.97
CA SER A 33 3.28 -1.78 -11.85
C SER A 33 2.79 -0.65 -12.75
N LEU A 34 3.12 0.57 -12.38
CA LEU A 34 2.75 1.79 -13.08
C LEU A 34 4.00 2.61 -13.40
N GLU A 35 4.07 3.12 -14.60
CA GLU A 35 5.04 4.13 -15.04
C GLU A 35 4.32 5.39 -15.46
N GLU A 36 4.80 6.51 -14.95
CA GLU A 36 4.38 7.83 -15.38
C GLU A 36 5.23 8.25 -16.59
N VAL A 37 4.57 8.60 -17.69
CA VAL A 37 5.23 9.03 -18.92
C VAL A 37 4.84 10.46 -19.22
N ARG A 38 5.82 11.34 -19.33
CA ARG A 38 5.66 12.74 -19.74
C ARG A 38 6.45 12.99 -21.00
N GLY A 39 5.92 13.82 -21.88
CA GLY A 39 6.59 14.18 -23.12
C GLY A 39 5.85 15.28 -23.89
N GLU A 40 6.35 15.62 -25.05
CA GLU A 40 5.76 16.59 -25.95
C GLU A 40 5.62 16.00 -27.35
N VAL A 41 4.46 16.19 -27.97
CA VAL A 41 4.19 15.81 -29.35
C VAL A 41 3.50 16.97 -30.06
N GLY A 42 4.14 17.49 -31.11
CA GLY A 42 3.60 18.58 -31.92
C GLY A 42 3.35 19.86 -31.12
N GLY A 43 4.22 20.22 -30.17
CA GLY A 43 4.11 21.40 -29.32
C GLY A 43 3.08 21.26 -28.18
N ARG A 44 2.55 20.05 -27.98
CA ARG A 44 1.61 19.75 -26.87
C ARG A 44 2.25 18.79 -25.89
N GLU A 45 2.30 19.21 -24.64
CA GLU A 45 2.70 18.31 -23.56
C GLU A 45 1.66 17.22 -23.33
N TYR A 46 2.15 16.00 -23.06
CA TYR A 46 1.29 14.91 -22.61
C TYR A 46 1.81 14.32 -21.30
N HIS A 47 0.86 13.87 -20.51
CA HIS A 47 1.08 13.13 -19.28
C HIS A 47 0.23 11.87 -19.32
N GLY A 48 0.85 10.71 -19.24
CA GLY A 48 0.17 9.43 -19.37
C GLY A 48 0.68 8.40 -18.40
N PHE A 49 -0.13 7.36 -18.21
CA PHE A 49 0.21 6.19 -17.41
C PHE A 49 0.38 4.96 -18.29
N VAL A 50 1.38 4.16 -17.98
CA VAL A 50 1.66 2.87 -18.60
C VAL A 50 1.69 1.81 -17.51
N TYR A 51 0.86 0.80 -17.66
CA TYR A 51 0.73 -0.30 -16.72
C TYR A 51 1.43 -1.55 -17.25
N SER A 52 2.08 -2.29 -16.35
CA SER A 52 2.71 -3.58 -16.68
C SER A 52 2.28 -4.62 -15.65
N ALA A 53 2.04 -5.84 -16.10
CA ALA A 53 1.93 -6.96 -15.18
C ALA A 53 3.29 -7.23 -14.54
N THR A 54 3.29 -7.72 -13.30
CA THR A 54 4.49 -8.14 -12.59
C THR A 54 4.38 -9.57 -12.11
N ASP A 55 5.51 -10.24 -11.94
CA ASP A 55 5.58 -11.51 -11.23
C ASP A 55 5.51 -11.32 -9.71
N GLY A 56 5.54 -12.41 -8.94
CA GLY A 56 5.52 -12.36 -7.48
C GLY A 56 6.74 -11.68 -6.84
N GLN A 57 7.76 -11.36 -7.63
CA GLN A 57 8.99 -10.66 -7.20
C GLN A 57 8.98 -9.18 -7.64
N GLY A 58 7.94 -8.73 -8.33
CA GLY A 58 7.81 -7.37 -8.81
C GLY A 58 8.49 -7.09 -10.17
N ASN A 59 9.02 -8.09 -10.84
CA ASN A 59 9.60 -7.92 -12.17
C ASN A 59 8.50 -7.81 -13.22
N LYS A 60 8.65 -6.87 -14.17
CA LYS A 60 7.70 -6.72 -15.26
C LYS A 60 7.68 -7.95 -16.16
N VAL A 61 6.48 -8.41 -16.49
CA VAL A 61 6.25 -9.53 -17.41
C VAL A 61 5.29 -9.13 -18.52
N GLY A 62 5.54 -9.64 -19.71
CA GLY A 62 4.74 -9.32 -20.89
C GLY A 62 4.91 -7.89 -21.40
N ASN A 63 3.97 -7.45 -22.23
CA ASN A 63 4.00 -6.13 -22.84
C ASN A 63 3.30 -5.09 -21.95
N PRO A 64 3.83 -3.87 -21.84
CA PRO A 64 3.17 -2.79 -21.14
C PRO A 64 1.94 -2.29 -21.88
N PHE A 65 0.99 -1.74 -21.14
CA PHE A 65 -0.26 -1.20 -21.68
C PHE A 65 -0.41 0.27 -21.33
N LYS A 66 -0.64 1.11 -22.33
CA LYS A 66 -1.04 2.51 -22.08
C LYS A 66 -2.40 2.54 -21.41
N ALA A 67 -2.60 3.41 -20.43
CA ALA A 67 -3.88 3.59 -19.75
C ALA A 67 -5.05 3.79 -20.71
N SER A 68 -4.83 4.56 -21.78
CA SER A 68 -5.84 4.81 -22.83
C SER A 68 -6.31 3.56 -23.58
N LYS A 69 -5.57 2.47 -23.51
CA LYS A 69 -5.95 1.16 -24.08
C LYS A 69 -6.71 0.28 -23.07
N ILE A 70 -6.70 0.64 -21.80
CA ILE A 70 -7.41 -0.06 -20.75
C ILE A 70 -8.76 0.59 -20.52
N ASP A 71 -8.78 1.79 -19.95
CA ASP A 71 -9.97 2.60 -19.69
C ASP A 71 -9.59 4.04 -19.34
N ARG A 72 -10.49 4.99 -19.56
CA ARG A 72 -10.28 6.40 -19.20
C ARG A 72 -10.12 6.62 -17.69
N SER A 73 -10.79 5.80 -16.89
CA SER A 73 -10.77 5.90 -15.41
C SER A 73 -9.41 5.59 -14.77
N VAL A 74 -8.52 4.93 -15.50
CA VAL A 74 -7.14 4.60 -15.06
C VAL A 74 -6.08 5.50 -15.70
N GLY A 75 -6.49 6.53 -16.45
CA GLY A 75 -5.59 7.55 -17.01
C GLY A 75 -5.08 8.50 -15.94
N ALA A 76 -3.95 9.17 -16.21
CA ALA A 76 -3.28 10.06 -15.26
C ALA A 76 -4.22 11.14 -14.70
N GLU A 77 -4.94 11.83 -15.55
CA GLU A 77 -5.89 12.89 -15.15
C GLU A 77 -7.00 12.36 -14.23
N ALA A 78 -7.57 11.19 -14.55
CA ALA A 78 -8.64 10.60 -13.75
C ALA A 78 -8.13 10.16 -12.37
N ILE A 79 -6.94 9.58 -12.31
CA ILE A 79 -6.32 9.15 -11.05
C ILE A 79 -5.93 10.36 -10.20
N GLU A 80 -5.38 11.43 -10.77
CA GLU A 80 -5.06 12.66 -10.04
C GLU A 80 -6.31 13.34 -9.46
N LYS A 81 -7.43 13.34 -10.19
CA LYS A 81 -8.73 13.81 -9.66
C LYS A 81 -9.18 12.97 -8.46
N ARG A 82 -8.93 11.65 -8.48
CA ARG A 82 -9.21 10.78 -7.34
C ARG A 82 -8.34 11.10 -6.12
N PHE A 83 -7.06 11.43 -6.32
CA PHE A 83 -6.19 11.87 -5.23
C PHE A 83 -6.76 13.12 -4.55
N ALA A 84 -7.14 14.12 -5.32
CA ALA A 84 -7.71 15.36 -4.79
C ALA A 84 -9.03 15.10 -4.03
N TYR A 85 -9.91 14.27 -4.58
CA TYR A 85 -11.16 13.89 -3.95
C TYR A 85 -10.92 13.16 -2.61
N SER A 86 -10.04 12.16 -2.60
CA SER A 86 -9.72 11.38 -1.40
C SER A 86 -9.06 12.25 -0.34
N ALA A 87 -8.12 13.13 -0.73
CA ALA A 87 -7.48 14.06 0.18
C ALA A 87 -8.48 14.99 0.87
N LYS A 88 -9.45 15.52 0.12
CA LYS A 88 -10.53 16.34 0.68
C LYS A 88 -11.37 15.53 1.67
N LYS A 89 -11.81 14.33 1.27
CA LYS A 89 -12.64 13.47 2.11
C LYS A 89 -11.95 13.11 3.42
N PHE A 90 -10.68 12.71 3.40
CA PHE A 90 -9.94 12.37 4.61
C PHE A 90 -9.61 13.57 5.49
N LYS A 91 -9.55 14.78 4.91
CA LYS A 91 -9.42 16.03 5.68
C LYS A 91 -10.72 16.38 6.42
N GLU A 92 -11.86 16.15 5.78
CA GLU A 92 -13.20 16.43 6.33
C GLU A 92 -13.62 15.37 7.35
N ASP A 93 -13.33 14.10 7.09
CA ASP A 93 -13.62 12.97 7.97
C ASP A 93 -12.37 12.14 8.27
N LYS A 94 -11.81 12.31 9.46
CA LYS A 94 -10.65 11.56 9.95
C LYS A 94 -10.98 10.16 10.46
N LYS A 95 -12.25 9.79 10.53
CA LYS A 95 -12.68 8.52 11.14
C LYS A 95 -12.01 7.32 10.48
N LEU A 96 -11.91 7.30 9.15
CA LEU A 96 -11.29 6.18 8.42
C LEU A 96 -9.79 6.05 8.73
N SER A 97 -9.07 7.17 8.75
CA SER A 97 -7.64 7.17 9.10
C SER A 97 -7.40 6.76 10.55
N GLU A 98 -8.25 7.19 11.48
CA GLU A 98 -8.15 6.80 12.89
C GLU A 98 -8.43 5.31 13.11
N ILE A 99 -9.42 4.72 12.42
CA ILE A 99 -9.71 3.28 12.48
C ILE A 99 -8.47 2.47 12.04
N THR A 100 -7.88 2.84 10.91
CA THR A 100 -6.70 2.16 10.39
C THR A 100 -5.51 2.36 11.32
N LYS A 101 -5.26 3.59 11.77
CA LYS A 101 -4.18 3.93 12.71
C LYS A 101 -4.24 3.09 13.98
N HIS A 102 -5.38 3.08 14.66
CA HIS A 102 -5.56 2.31 15.90
C HIS A 102 -5.29 0.82 15.70
N SER A 103 -5.74 0.25 14.58
CA SER A 103 -5.49 -1.16 14.25
C SER A 103 -4.01 -1.44 14.03
N VAL A 104 -3.31 -0.57 13.31
CA VAL A 104 -1.87 -0.71 13.03
C VAL A 104 -1.06 -0.54 14.31
N GLU A 105 -1.35 0.48 15.11
CA GLU A 105 -0.67 0.71 16.40
C GLU A 105 -0.88 -0.44 17.39
N ALA A 106 -2.08 -1.02 17.43
CA ALA A 106 -2.37 -2.17 18.28
C ALA A 106 -1.54 -3.40 17.90
N VAL A 107 -1.32 -3.64 16.60
CA VAL A 107 -0.47 -4.73 16.14
C VAL A 107 1.01 -4.42 16.36
N LEU A 108 1.44 -3.18 16.14
CA LEU A 108 2.83 -2.77 16.33
C LEU A 108 3.31 -3.01 17.78
N LYS A 109 2.43 -2.87 18.76
CA LYS A 109 2.72 -3.14 20.18
C LYS A 109 2.87 -4.63 20.50
N GLN A 110 2.45 -5.53 19.60
CA GLN A 110 2.45 -6.98 19.87
C GLN A 110 3.73 -7.66 19.40
N THR A 111 4.49 -7.05 18.50
CA THR A 111 5.66 -7.70 17.92
C THR A 111 6.70 -6.71 17.39
N TYR A 112 7.96 -7.09 17.53
CA TYR A 112 9.10 -6.42 16.89
C TYR A 112 9.56 -7.14 15.60
N HIS A 113 8.89 -8.25 15.23
CA HIS A 113 9.18 -9.00 14.01
C HIS A 113 8.37 -8.48 12.83
N LYS A 114 9.04 -8.02 11.78
CA LYS A 114 8.41 -7.49 10.58
C LYS A 114 7.42 -8.49 9.95
N ASP A 115 7.82 -9.76 9.80
CA ASP A 115 6.98 -10.77 9.16
C ASP A 115 5.74 -11.09 9.99
N LYS A 116 5.90 -11.16 11.32
CA LYS A 116 4.76 -11.34 12.24
C LYS A 116 3.83 -10.15 12.23
N PHE A 117 4.36 -8.94 12.15
CA PHE A 117 3.57 -7.71 12.00
C PHE A 117 2.71 -7.75 10.73
N ILE A 118 3.30 -8.13 9.59
CA ILE A 118 2.58 -8.28 8.31
C ILE A 118 1.45 -9.31 8.45
N GLU A 119 1.74 -10.48 9.01
CA GLU A 119 0.76 -11.56 9.23
C GLU A 119 -0.42 -11.09 10.10
N LEU A 120 -0.13 -10.46 11.25
CA LEU A 120 -1.15 -9.97 12.16
C LEU A 120 -2.02 -8.86 11.57
N LEU A 121 -1.44 -7.96 10.78
CA LEU A 121 -2.20 -6.95 10.04
C LEU A 121 -3.11 -7.58 9.01
N LYS A 122 -2.60 -8.54 8.24
CA LYS A 122 -3.37 -9.25 7.22
C LYS A 122 -4.58 -9.96 7.82
N ALA A 123 -4.41 -10.59 9.00
CA ALA A 123 -5.52 -11.19 9.75
C ALA A 123 -6.60 -10.17 10.16
N LYS A 124 -6.25 -8.88 10.26
CA LYS A 124 -7.19 -7.78 10.53
C LYS A 124 -7.76 -7.14 9.25
N GLY A 125 -7.44 -7.66 8.07
CA GLY A 125 -7.87 -7.10 6.79
C GLY A 125 -7.07 -5.86 6.36
N ILE A 126 -5.83 -5.74 6.80
CA ILE A 126 -4.90 -4.66 6.42
C ILE A 126 -3.66 -5.29 5.80
N ASP A 127 -3.36 -4.92 4.56
CA ASP A 127 -2.06 -5.20 3.95
C ASP A 127 -1.10 -4.03 4.20
N VAL A 128 0.19 -4.33 4.31
CA VAL A 128 1.24 -3.32 4.35
C VAL A 128 2.26 -3.58 3.25
N VAL A 129 2.59 -2.54 2.52
CA VAL A 129 3.63 -2.56 1.49
C VAL A 129 4.82 -1.76 1.99
N PHE A 130 5.92 -2.45 2.25
CA PHE A 130 7.20 -1.82 2.57
C PHE A 130 8.04 -1.66 1.30
N ARG A 131 8.62 -0.48 1.14
CA ARG A 131 9.61 -0.21 0.11
C ARG A 131 11.00 -0.17 0.74
N HIS A 132 11.94 -0.87 0.12
CA HIS A 132 13.29 -1.03 0.63
C HIS A 132 14.31 -0.39 -0.32
N THR A 133 15.35 0.18 0.26
CA THR A 133 16.58 0.54 -0.46
C THR A 133 17.34 -0.72 -0.86
N ALA A 134 18.36 -0.58 -1.73
CA ALA A 134 19.18 -1.71 -2.16
C ALA A 134 19.89 -2.43 -1.01
N ASP A 135 20.19 -1.73 0.08
CA ASP A 135 20.77 -2.27 1.33
C ASP A 135 19.72 -2.82 2.32
N GLY A 136 18.44 -2.89 1.90
CA GLY A 136 17.35 -3.50 2.68
C GLY A 136 16.67 -2.58 3.71
N ARG A 137 17.04 -1.30 3.79
CA ARG A 137 16.40 -0.35 4.72
C ARG A 137 15.01 0.05 4.22
N ILE A 138 14.04 0.07 5.13
CA ILE A 138 12.68 0.54 4.82
C ILE A 138 12.70 2.06 4.62
N TYR A 139 12.30 2.52 3.43
CA TYR A 139 12.12 3.95 3.15
C TYR A 139 10.66 4.33 2.86
N GLY A 140 9.77 3.36 2.72
CA GLY A 140 8.34 3.58 2.54
C GLY A 140 7.53 2.52 3.26
N ALA A 141 6.43 2.94 3.87
CA ALA A 141 5.42 2.06 4.47
C ALA A 141 4.05 2.58 4.07
N THR A 142 3.24 1.74 3.42
CA THR A 142 1.89 2.07 2.98
C THR A 142 0.94 0.99 3.44
N PHE A 143 -0.13 1.40 4.12
CA PHE A 143 -1.16 0.52 4.66
C PHE A 143 -2.39 0.55 3.77
N ILE A 144 -2.88 -0.62 3.38
CA ILE A 144 -4.08 -0.81 2.57
C ILE A 144 -5.13 -1.49 3.45
N ASP A 145 -6.12 -0.72 3.88
CA ASP A 145 -7.21 -1.21 4.75
C ASP A 145 -8.41 -1.63 3.89
N HIS A 146 -8.59 -2.94 3.75
CA HIS A 146 -9.68 -3.52 2.97
C HIS A 146 -11.06 -3.33 3.60
N ARG A 147 -11.13 -3.14 4.92
CA ARG A 147 -12.39 -2.93 5.66
C ARG A 147 -13.00 -1.57 5.33
N THR A 148 -12.16 -0.58 5.12
CA THR A 148 -12.57 0.80 4.82
C THR A 148 -12.30 1.20 3.37
N GLN A 149 -11.67 0.32 2.58
CA GLN A 149 -11.22 0.59 1.21
C GLN A 149 -10.39 1.88 1.12
N SER A 150 -9.41 2.00 2.02
CA SER A 150 -8.57 3.18 2.15
C SER A 150 -7.10 2.81 2.14
N VAL A 151 -6.29 3.66 1.54
CA VAL A 151 -4.84 3.51 1.46
C VAL A 151 -4.18 4.71 2.12
N PHE A 152 -3.23 4.45 3.00
CA PHE A 152 -2.51 5.49 3.72
C PHE A 152 -1.01 5.22 3.76
N ASN A 153 -0.20 6.20 3.37
CA ASN A 153 1.20 6.22 3.77
C ASN A 153 1.30 6.30 5.30
N GLY A 154 2.22 5.55 5.89
CA GLY A 154 2.37 5.49 7.34
C GLY A 154 2.56 6.85 8.00
N SER A 155 3.31 7.76 7.36
CA SER A 155 3.50 9.14 7.86
C SER A 155 2.21 9.97 7.92
N ARG A 156 1.18 9.62 7.14
CA ARG A 156 -0.15 10.27 7.21
C ARG A 156 -0.98 9.77 8.40
N LEU A 157 -0.79 8.52 8.81
CA LEU A 157 -1.44 7.95 9.98
C LEU A 157 -0.82 8.45 11.28
N GLY A 158 0.51 8.57 11.30
CA GLY A 158 1.22 9.05 12.48
C GLY A 158 2.74 8.99 12.30
N LYS A 159 3.45 9.83 13.06
CA LYS A 159 4.91 9.88 13.02
C LYS A 159 5.54 8.54 13.40
N ASN A 160 4.94 7.83 14.36
CA ASN A 160 5.35 6.50 14.82
C ASN A 160 5.10 5.39 13.80
N LEU A 161 4.33 5.65 12.74
CA LEU A 161 4.05 4.74 11.64
C LEU A 161 4.78 5.11 10.34
N SER A 162 5.66 6.10 10.40
CA SER A 162 6.53 6.46 9.27
C SER A 162 7.54 5.35 8.95
N ALA A 163 8.07 5.35 7.73
CA ALA A 163 9.06 4.35 7.31
C ALA A 163 10.27 4.28 8.24
N ASN A 164 10.79 5.42 8.70
CA ASN A 164 11.91 5.46 9.63
C ASN A 164 11.53 4.85 10.99
N ALA A 165 10.37 5.21 11.52
CA ALA A 165 9.89 4.64 12.79
C ALA A 165 9.67 3.12 12.70
N MET A 166 9.16 2.63 11.55
CA MET A 166 9.02 1.19 11.29
C MET A 166 10.39 0.50 11.21
N GLN A 167 11.36 1.12 10.52
CA GLN A 167 12.73 0.60 10.44
C GLN A 167 13.34 0.49 11.83
N GLU A 168 13.25 1.52 12.64
CA GLU A 168 13.74 1.52 14.02
C GLU A 168 13.07 0.42 14.85
N HIS A 169 11.74 0.35 14.79
CA HIS A 169 10.96 -0.65 15.54
C HIS A 169 11.40 -2.08 15.25
N PHE A 170 11.61 -2.44 13.98
CA PHE A 170 11.99 -3.79 13.58
C PHE A 170 13.50 -4.08 13.72
N THR A 171 14.32 -3.10 14.05
CA THR A 171 15.76 -3.28 14.32
C THR A 171 16.11 -3.25 15.79
N LEU A 172 15.15 -3.00 16.70
CA LEU A 172 15.39 -3.07 18.15
C LEU A 172 15.81 -4.48 18.53
N PRO A 173 16.86 -4.63 19.39
CA PRO A 173 17.25 -5.94 19.89
C PRO A 173 16.15 -6.54 20.76
N TYR A 174 15.99 -7.85 20.67
CA TYR A 174 14.94 -8.68 21.31
C TYR A 174 14.95 -8.73 22.84
N GLU A 175 15.69 -7.88 23.51
CA GLU A 175 15.90 -7.95 24.96
C GLU A 175 14.63 -7.80 25.82
N ASN A 176 13.47 -7.52 25.19
CA ASN A 176 12.20 -7.29 25.91
C ASN A 176 11.05 -8.25 25.59
N GLU A 177 11.26 -9.31 24.80
CA GLU A 177 10.25 -10.36 24.70
C GLU A 177 10.32 -11.25 25.96
N GLN A 178 9.55 -10.93 26.98
CA GLN A 178 9.29 -11.91 28.05
C GLN A 178 8.63 -13.13 27.41
N PRO A 179 9.18 -14.34 27.58
CA PRO A 179 8.52 -15.54 27.10
C PRO A 179 7.13 -15.61 27.74
N ILE A 180 6.10 -15.72 26.92
CA ILE A 180 4.74 -15.99 27.39
C ILE A 180 4.84 -17.27 28.23
N PRO A 181 4.50 -17.25 29.53
CA PRO A 181 4.51 -18.47 30.32
C PRO A 181 3.56 -19.47 29.68
N LEU A 182 4.08 -20.57 29.18
CA LEU A 182 3.26 -21.73 28.82
C LEU A 182 2.61 -22.24 30.13
N THR A 183 1.42 -21.77 30.42
CA THR A 183 0.55 -22.43 31.39
C THR A 183 0.12 -23.75 30.79
N ILE A 184 0.88 -24.78 31.11
CA ILE A 184 0.45 -26.17 30.91
C ILE A 184 -0.68 -26.38 31.91
N PRO A 185 -1.91 -26.72 31.49
CA PRO A 185 -2.94 -27.14 32.45
C PRO A 185 -2.43 -28.41 33.14
N GLU A 186 -2.31 -28.39 34.45
CA GLU A 186 -2.14 -29.63 35.19
C GLU A 186 -3.40 -30.47 34.98
N GLU A 187 -3.26 -31.57 34.24
CA GLU A 187 -4.28 -32.58 34.18
C GLU A 187 -4.39 -33.28 35.51
N TYR A 188 -5.60 -33.25 36.05
CA TYR A 188 -6.01 -34.15 37.12
C TYR A 188 -6.41 -35.49 36.57
#